data_476f234afff0fa482ac47e00098d2e4a
#
_entry.id   476f234afff0fa482ac47e00098d2e4a
#
_cell.length_a   1.000
_cell.length_b   1.000
_cell.length_c   1.000
_cell.angle_alpha   90.00
_cell.angle_beta   90.00
_cell.angle_gamma   90.00
#
_symmetry.space_group_name_H-M   'P 1'
#
loop_
_entity.id
_entity.type
_entity.pdbx_description
1 polymer ?
#
loop_
_entity_poly.entity_id
_entity_poly.type
_entity_poly.pdbx_seq_one_letter_code
_entity_poly.pdbx_strand_id
1 'polypeptide(L)'
;MSALQLLLTNDDGVDAAGLAALRQVAQEISSRPPIVVAPDECHSGAGHRVTTLGPLRVDSRDERIFATTGTPADCVRLALGGVAPEVDWVLAGINHGGNLGADVFMSGTVAAVREGVLHGKPGIATSHYHRKGVDPLDWNRAARWLTPIVRDLISRPWTPGTFWNVNLPHVAATAADPQIVYCDLDPSPLQLRYRSEGGEYHYAGDYHQRPRVPGSDVDQCFQGAITVSLVRLY
;
A
#
# COMPACT_ATOMS: atom_id res chain seq x y z
N MET A 1 13.30 -4.42 20.30
CA MET A 1 12.21 -3.90 19.45
C MET A 1 11.94 -2.47 19.85
N SER A 2 11.69 -1.56 18.92
CA SER A 2 11.24 -0.19 19.22
C SER A 2 9.82 -0.23 19.81
N ALA A 3 9.47 0.79 20.61
CA ALA A 3 8.12 0.92 21.17
C ALA A 3 7.24 1.86 20.30
N LEU A 4 7.37 1.79 18.96
CA LEU A 4 6.65 2.65 18.01
C LEU A 4 5.16 2.29 17.96
N GLN A 5 4.30 3.31 17.93
CA GLN A 5 2.89 3.13 17.62
C GLN A 5 2.68 3.17 16.11
N LEU A 6 2.35 2.01 15.54
CA LEU A 6 2.08 1.86 14.12
C LEU A 6 0.58 1.93 13.85
N LEU A 7 0.19 2.75 12.89
CA LEU A 7 -1.14 2.75 12.29
C LEU A 7 -1.11 1.88 11.04
N LEU A 8 -2.04 0.94 10.95
CA LEU A 8 -2.24 0.10 9.78
C LEU A 8 -3.56 0.43 9.10
N THR A 9 -3.54 0.49 7.78
CA THR A 9 -4.74 0.67 6.95
C THR A 9 -4.55 0.00 5.59
N ASN A 10 -5.57 0.01 4.74
CA ASN A 10 -5.55 -0.47 3.35
C ASN A 10 -6.72 0.12 2.55
N ASP A 11 -6.91 -0.30 1.31
CA ASP A 11 -8.08 -0.05 0.49
C ASP A 11 -8.88 -1.31 0.13
N ASP A 12 -8.38 -2.50 0.49
CA ASP A 12 -9.06 -3.79 0.29
C ASP A 12 -10.11 -4.11 1.36
N GLY A 13 -10.10 -3.36 2.47
CA GLY A 13 -11.01 -3.55 3.61
C GLY A 13 -10.38 -4.17 4.85
N VAL A 14 -11.04 -3.97 6.01
CA VAL A 14 -10.53 -4.37 7.34
C VAL A 14 -10.28 -5.87 7.48
N ASP A 15 -11.03 -6.71 6.75
CA ASP A 15 -10.94 -8.17 6.80
C ASP A 15 -10.00 -8.75 5.72
N ALA A 16 -9.30 -7.89 4.94
CA ALA A 16 -8.44 -8.34 3.86
C ALA A 16 -7.21 -9.12 4.36
N ALA A 17 -6.89 -10.22 3.67
CA ALA A 17 -5.74 -11.07 4.01
C ALA A 17 -4.40 -10.32 3.95
N GLY A 18 -4.26 -9.36 3.04
CA GLY A 18 -3.07 -8.50 2.96
C GLY A 18 -2.89 -7.62 4.21
N LEU A 19 -3.98 -7.08 4.77
CA LEU A 19 -3.93 -6.31 6.01
C LEU A 19 -3.57 -7.20 7.21
N ALA A 20 -4.09 -8.43 7.25
CA ALA A 20 -3.71 -9.41 8.25
C ALA A 20 -2.20 -9.73 8.19
N ALA A 21 -1.64 -9.88 6.99
CA ALA A 21 -0.22 -10.08 6.78
C ALA A 21 0.61 -8.85 7.23
N LEU A 22 0.16 -7.63 6.90
CA LEU A 22 0.80 -6.41 7.37
C LEU A 22 0.78 -6.28 8.91
N ARG A 23 -0.30 -6.75 9.55
CA ARG A 23 -0.39 -6.80 11.01
C ARG A 23 0.66 -7.73 11.62
N GLN A 24 0.92 -8.89 11.01
CA GLN A 24 2.01 -9.78 11.43
C GLN A 24 3.37 -9.08 11.34
N VAL A 25 3.65 -8.41 10.22
CA VAL A 25 4.86 -7.59 10.03
C VAL A 25 5.00 -6.55 11.16
N ALA A 26 3.94 -5.81 11.44
CA ALA A 26 3.94 -4.77 12.48
C ALA A 26 4.24 -5.33 13.88
N GLN A 27 3.70 -6.49 14.22
CA GLN A 27 3.94 -7.19 15.50
C GLN A 27 5.39 -7.68 15.65
N GLU A 28 6.08 -7.99 14.55
CA GLU A 28 7.48 -8.41 14.58
C GLU A 28 8.46 -7.23 14.70
N ILE A 29 8.06 -6.01 14.32
CA ILE A 29 8.95 -4.83 14.31
C ILE A 29 8.77 -3.90 15.51
N SER A 30 7.59 -3.89 16.15
CA SER A 30 7.32 -3.08 17.34
C SER A 30 6.84 -3.94 18.50
N SER A 31 7.29 -3.61 19.71
CA SER A 31 6.76 -4.20 20.95
C SER A 31 5.38 -3.65 21.32
N ARG A 32 4.98 -2.52 20.76
CA ARG A 32 3.65 -1.92 20.94
C ARG A 32 2.69 -2.50 19.91
N PRO A 33 1.54 -3.08 20.32
CA PRO A 33 0.57 -3.60 19.36
C PRO A 33 0.09 -2.52 18.39
N PRO A 34 0.00 -2.80 17.07
CA PRO A 34 -0.46 -1.82 16.10
C PRO A 34 -1.93 -1.46 16.32
N ILE A 35 -2.33 -0.28 15.85
CA ILE A 35 -3.72 0.12 15.70
C ILE A 35 -4.09 -0.05 14.23
N VAL A 36 -5.26 -0.64 13.98
CA VAL A 36 -5.83 -0.79 12.65
C VAL A 36 -7.03 0.15 12.53
N VAL A 37 -7.01 1.03 11.52
CA VAL A 37 -8.18 1.81 11.10
C VAL A 37 -8.29 1.61 9.59
N ALA A 38 -9.30 0.87 9.14
CA ALA A 38 -9.41 0.46 7.74
C ALA A 38 -10.87 0.57 7.26
N PRO A 39 -11.10 0.66 5.95
CA PRO A 39 -12.46 0.67 5.40
C PRO A 39 -13.22 -0.62 5.74
N ASP A 40 -14.54 -0.50 5.95
CA ASP A 40 -15.44 -1.65 6.17
C ASP A 40 -15.69 -2.44 4.88
N GLU A 41 -15.46 -1.84 3.71
CA GLU A 41 -15.57 -2.46 2.39
C GLU A 41 -14.39 -2.06 1.48
N CYS A 42 -14.29 -2.71 0.32
CA CYS A 42 -13.23 -2.41 -0.64
C CYS A 42 -13.44 -1.05 -1.32
N HIS A 43 -12.40 -0.21 -1.31
CA HIS A 43 -12.34 1.11 -1.94
C HIS A 43 -11.35 1.19 -3.10
N SER A 44 -11.07 0.07 -3.78
CA SER A 44 -10.18 0.04 -4.96
C SER A 44 -10.60 1.08 -6.00
N GLY A 45 -9.65 1.90 -6.45
CA GLY A 45 -9.89 2.98 -7.42
C GLY A 45 -10.43 4.28 -6.83
N ALA A 46 -10.58 4.40 -5.50
CA ALA A 46 -11.04 5.63 -4.85
C ALA A 46 -10.02 6.79 -4.97
N GLY A 47 -8.75 6.49 -5.26
CA GLY A 47 -7.68 7.48 -5.29
C GLY A 47 -7.49 8.16 -3.94
N HIS A 48 -7.11 9.45 -3.97
CA HIS A 48 -6.95 10.26 -2.76
C HIS A 48 -8.24 11.04 -2.43
N ARG A 49 -9.36 10.35 -2.37
CA ARG A 49 -10.63 10.98 -1.96
C ARG A 49 -10.69 11.08 -0.44
N VAL A 50 -11.11 12.24 0.06
CA VAL A 50 -11.42 12.48 1.47
C VAL A 50 -12.86 12.93 1.62
N THR A 51 -13.50 12.54 2.72
CA THR A 51 -14.88 12.89 3.05
C THR A 51 -14.87 14.15 3.92
N THR A 52 -15.39 15.24 3.36
CA THR A 52 -15.51 16.54 4.06
C THR A 52 -16.96 16.92 4.33
N LEU A 53 -17.91 16.24 3.68
CA LEU A 53 -19.34 16.45 3.84
C LEU A 53 -20.00 15.16 4.32
N GLY A 54 -20.74 15.23 5.40
CA GLY A 54 -21.43 14.10 6.00
C GLY A 54 -20.59 13.36 7.06
N PRO A 55 -21.23 12.46 7.81
CA PRO A 55 -20.60 11.70 8.87
C PRO A 55 -19.82 10.51 8.33
N LEU A 56 -18.73 10.16 8.99
CA LEU A 56 -18.05 8.88 8.88
C LEU A 56 -18.43 8.03 10.09
N ARG A 57 -18.84 6.79 9.88
CA ARG A 57 -19.01 5.83 10.97
C ARG A 57 -17.69 5.14 11.25
N VAL A 58 -17.46 4.86 12.54
CA VAL A 58 -16.33 4.07 13.01
C VAL A 58 -16.89 2.99 13.92
N ASP A 59 -16.73 1.73 13.52
CA ASP A 59 -17.17 0.57 14.27
C ASP A 59 -15.94 -0.11 14.91
N SER A 60 -15.91 -0.19 16.23
CA SER A 60 -14.88 -0.93 16.94
C SER A 60 -15.12 -2.43 16.78
N ARG A 61 -14.16 -3.12 16.15
CA ARG A 61 -14.15 -4.59 16.02
C ARG A 61 -13.40 -5.24 17.17
N ASP A 62 -12.45 -4.50 17.76
CA ASP A 62 -11.58 -4.91 18.86
C ASP A 62 -11.05 -3.61 19.52
N GLU A 63 -10.36 -3.70 20.67
CA GLU A 63 -9.75 -2.55 21.34
C GLU A 63 -8.81 -1.74 20.43
N ARG A 64 -8.25 -2.36 19.39
CA ARG A 64 -7.24 -1.77 18.49
C ARG A 64 -7.58 -1.95 17.00
N ILE A 65 -8.79 -2.38 16.66
CA ILE A 65 -9.24 -2.59 15.28
C ILE A 65 -10.54 -1.84 15.06
N PHE A 66 -10.52 -0.91 14.13
CA PHE A 66 -11.64 -0.03 13.80
C PHE A 66 -11.95 -0.14 12.30
N ALA A 67 -13.19 -0.42 11.98
CA ALA A 67 -13.72 -0.37 10.64
C ALA A 67 -14.43 0.96 10.40
N THR A 68 -14.34 1.55 9.21
CA THR A 68 -15.00 2.82 8.91
C THR A 68 -15.59 2.81 7.50
N THR A 69 -16.69 3.57 7.32
CA THR A 69 -17.29 3.82 6.00
C THR A 69 -16.46 4.79 5.12
N GLY A 70 -15.30 5.24 5.62
CA GLY A 70 -14.43 6.18 4.93
C GLY A 70 -13.46 5.52 3.96
N THR A 71 -12.85 6.35 3.12
CA THR A 71 -11.76 5.95 2.23
C THR A 71 -10.47 5.67 3.03
N PRO A 72 -9.43 5.06 2.42
CA PRO A 72 -8.14 4.88 3.08
C PRO A 72 -7.52 6.17 3.65
N ALA A 73 -7.66 7.29 2.94
CA ALA A 73 -7.23 8.60 3.44
C ALA A 73 -8.07 9.05 4.64
N ASP A 74 -9.39 8.83 4.62
CA ASP A 74 -10.27 9.10 5.77
C ASP A 74 -9.88 8.26 6.99
N CYS A 75 -9.49 7.00 6.81
CA CYS A 75 -9.02 6.14 7.89
C CYS A 75 -7.82 6.76 8.63
N VAL A 76 -6.85 7.31 7.89
CA VAL A 76 -5.69 7.98 8.46
C VAL A 76 -6.10 9.26 9.19
N ARG A 77 -6.99 10.07 8.60
CA ARG A 77 -7.52 11.30 9.24
C ARG A 77 -8.25 11.00 10.54
N LEU A 78 -9.11 9.98 10.54
CA LEU A 78 -9.84 9.54 11.75
C LEU A 78 -8.87 9.05 12.82
N ALA A 79 -7.86 8.27 12.42
CA ALA A 79 -6.86 7.80 13.35
C ALA A 79 -6.10 8.96 14.00
N LEU A 80 -5.51 9.84 13.20
CA LEU A 80 -4.71 10.98 13.68
C LEU A 80 -5.55 12.03 14.41
N GLY A 81 -6.82 12.19 14.01
CA GLY A 81 -7.75 13.17 14.59
C GLY A 81 -8.41 12.76 15.90
N GLY A 82 -8.33 11.49 16.30
CA GLY A 82 -9.03 11.07 17.52
C GLY A 82 -8.84 9.61 17.94
N VAL A 83 -8.91 8.66 17.01
CA VAL A 83 -8.88 7.22 17.35
C VAL A 83 -7.50 6.77 17.84
N ALA A 84 -6.42 7.33 17.28
CA ALA A 84 -5.04 6.96 17.59
C ALA A 84 -4.09 8.16 17.43
N PRO A 85 -4.18 9.22 18.26
CA PRO A 85 -3.41 10.45 18.05
C PRO A 85 -1.90 10.29 18.22
N GLU A 86 -1.44 9.22 18.91
CA GLU A 86 -0.03 8.95 19.19
C GLU A 86 0.67 8.06 18.13
N VAL A 87 0.23 8.12 16.87
CA VAL A 87 0.85 7.35 15.78
C VAL A 87 2.24 7.90 15.46
N ASP A 88 3.23 7.00 15.34
CA ASP A 88 4.58 7.33 14.89
C ASP A 88 4.74 7.10 13.38
N TRP A 89 4.18 6.02 12.85
CA TRP A 89 4.28 5.63 11.43
C TRP A 89 2.93 5.15 10.88
N VAL A 90 2.66 5.47 9.63
CA VAL A 90 1.52 4.95 8.85
C VAL A 90 2.01 3.86 7.90
N LEU A 91 1.49 2.65 8.04
CA LEU A 91 1.72 1.54 7.11
C LEU A 91 0.43 1.21 6.39
N ALA A 92 0.42 1.22 5.06
CA ALA A 92 -0.76 0.88 4.27
C ALA A 92 -0.51 -0.36 3.40
N GLY A 93 -1.46 -1.28 3.37
CA GLY A 93 -1.43 -2.52 2.58
C GLY A 93 -1.65 -3.77 3.43
N ILE A 94 -1.10 -4.96 3.08
CA ILE A 94 -0.44 -5.21 1.78
C ILE A 94 -1.51 -5.28 0.69
N ASN A 95 -1.48 -4.35 -0.27
CA ASN A 95 -2.47 -4.27 -1.32
C ASN A 95 -2.46 -5.51 -2.23
N HIS A 96 -3.64 -6.03 -2.60
CA HIS A 96 -3.78 -7.07 -3.60
C HIS A 96 -3.67 -6.48 -5.01
N GLY A 97 -2.46 -6.39 -5.53
CA GLY A 97 -2.09 -5.75 -6.79
C GLY A 97 -0.91 -4.79 -6.60
N GLY A 98 -0.16 -4.54 -7.67
CA GLY A 98 0.96 -3.61 -7.64
C GLY A 98 0.51 -2.14 -7.68
N ASN A 99 1.28 -1.27 -7.03
CA ASN A 99 1.19 0.17 -7.15
C ASN A 99 2.54 0.70 -7.64
N LEU A 100 2.77 0.61 -8.95
CA LEU A 100 4.04 0.83 -9.63
C LEU A 100 3.97 2.03 -10.59
N GLY A 101 5.03 2.81 -10.67
CA GLY A 101 5.09 3.97 -11.56
C GLY A 101 3.91 4.93 -11.35
N ALA A 102 3.16 5.23 -12.41
CA ALA A 102 2.02 6.15 -12.37
C ALA A 102 0.85 5.68 -11.47
N ASP A 103 0.75 4.38 -11.14
CA ASP A 103 -0.31 3.86 -10.26
C ASP A 103 -0.26 4.49 -8.87
N VAL A 104 0.93 4.91 -8.41
CA VAL A 104 1.16 5.60 -7.14
C VAL A 104 0.22 6.80 -6.96
N PHE A 105 -0.11 7.51 -8.04
CA PHE A 105 -0.97 8.69 -7.98
C PHE A 105 -2.47 8.37 -7.88
N MET A 106 -2.89 7.16 -8.28
CA MET A 106 -4.28 6.72 -8.34
C MET A 106 -4.65 5.74 -7.22
N SER A 107 -3.66 5.17 -6.54
CA SER A 107 -3.82 4.14 -5.51
C SER A 107 -4.46 4.69 -4.23
N GLY A 108 -5.45 3.97 -3.69
CA GLY A 108 -6.02 4.19 -2.36
C GLY A 108 -5.03 3.85 -1.24
N THR A 109 -4.29 2.74 -1.39
CA THR A 109 -3.23 2.33 -0.45
C THR A 109 -2.17 3.43 -0.30
N VAL A 110 -1.67 3.97 -1.43
CA VAL A 110 -0.69 5.05 -1.43
C VAL A 110 -1.29 6.35 -0.92
N ALA A 111 -2.57 6.61 -1.20
CA ALA A 111 -3.29 7.79 -0.70
C ALA A 111 -3.33 7.84 0.83
N ALA A 112 -3.53 6.70 1.50
CA ALA A 112 -3.47 6.63 2.95
C ALA A 112 -2.11 7.08 3.51
N VAL A 113 -1.02 6.56 2.93
CA VAL A 113 0.33 6.96 3.35
C VAL A 113 0.60 8.43 3.04
N ARG A 114 0.19 8.88 1.86
CA ARG A 114 0.30 10.30 1.45
C ARG A 114 -0.43 11.22 2.42
N GLU A 115 -1.62 10.84 2.87
CA GLU A 115 -2.38 11.57 3.88
C GLU A 115 -1.60 11.67 5.19
N GLY A 116 -1.01 10.56 5.66
CA GLY A 116 -0.13 10.56 6.83
C GLY A 116 1.02 11.57 6.70
N VAL A 117 1.69 11.58 5.54
CA VAL A 117 2.80 12.51 5.27
C VAL A 117 2.35 13.97 5.24
N LEU A 118 1.17 14.27 4.69
CA LEU A 118 0.57 15.61 4.73
C LEU A 118 0.28 16.08 6.17
N HIS A 119 0.08 15.14 7.10
CA HIS A 119 -0.08 15.40 8.53
C HIS A 119 1.21 15.22 9.35
N GLY A 120 2.38 15.22 8.69
CA GLY A 120 3.69 15.16 9.36
C GLY A 120 4.06 13.80 9.92
N LYS A 121 3.47 12.71 9.43
CA LYS A 121 3.79 11.33 9.82
C LYS A 121 4.52 10.60 8.71
N PRO A 122 5.65 9.94 9.00
CA PRO A 122 6.31 9.06 8.03
C PRO A 122 5.43 7.87 7.66
N GLY A 123 5.63 7.30 6.47
CA GLY A 123 4.83 6.17 6.07
C GLY A 123 5.44 5.28 5.00
N ILE A 124 4.88 4.07 4.91
CA ILE A 124 5.26 3.04 3.94
C ILE A 124 3.99 2.46 3.31
N ALA A 125 3.87 2.59 1.99
CA ALA A 125 2.87 1.89 1.20
C ALA A 125 3.43 0.53 0.75
N THR A 126 2.65 -0.53 0.88
CA THR A 126 3.07 -1.89 0.56
C THR A 126 2.06 -2.57 -0.34
N SER A 127 2.53 -3.21 -1.40
CA SER A 127 1.69 -3.83 -2.42
C SER A 127 2.28 -5.17 -2.86
N HIS A 128 1.43 -6.11 -3.24
CA HIS A 128 1.85 -7.38 -3.81
C HIS A 128 1.34 -7.48 -5.23
N TYR A 129 2.23 -7.26 -6.20
CA TYR A 129 1.90 -7.39 -7.61
C TYR A 129 1.31 -8.77 -7.90
N HIS A 130 0.17 -8.81 -8.60
CA HIS A 130 -0.52 -10.04 -8.97
C HIS A 130 -0.39 -10.28 -10.47
N ARG A 131 0.22 -11.42 -10.85
CA ARG A 131 0.34 -11.87 -12.24
C ARG A 131 -0.67 -12.98 -12.50
N LYS A 132 -1.51 -12.81 -13.52
CA LYS A 132 -2.47 -13.83 -13.93
C LYS A 132 -1.76 -15.14 -14.36
N GLY A 133 -2.31 -16.28 -13.97
CA GLY A 133 -1.77 -17.59 -14.35
C GLY A 133 -0.62 -18.10 -13.48
N VAL A 134 -0.32 -17.42 -12.39
CA VAL A 134 0.57 -17.88 -11.32
C VAL A 134 -0.29 -18.34 -10.13
N ASP A 135 0.29 -19.16 -9.23
CA ASP A 135 -0.37 -19.61 -8.00
C ASP A 135 -1.00 -18.44 -7.21
N PRO A 136 -1.98 -18.67 -6.33
CA PRO A 136 -2.50 -17.65 -5.44
C PRO A 136 -1.38 -16.98 -4.60
N LEU A 137 -1.57 -15.70 -4.24
CA LEU A 137 -0.61 -14.99 -3.40
C LEU A 137 -0.45 -15.68 -2.04
N ASP A 138 0.79 -15.94 -1.65
CA ASP A 138 1.16 -16.44 -0.32
C ASP A 138 1.43 -15.25 0.61
N TRP A 139 0.44 -14.89 1.42
CA TRP A 139 0.53 -13.76 2.34
C TRP A 139 1.52 -13.98 3.48
N ASN A 140 1.78 -15.23 3.90
CA ASN A 140 2.81 -15.54 4.89
C ASN A 140 4.20 -15.31 4.32
N ARG A 141 4.41 -15.70 3.05
CA ARG A 141 5.65 -15.41 2.32
C ARG A 141 5.85 -13.91 2.12
N ALA A 142 4.78 -13.19 1.78
CA ALA A 142 4.78 -11.73 1.66
C ALA A 142 5.19 -11.06 2.99
N ALA A 143 4.64 -11.47 4.12
CA ALA A 143 5.00 -10.95 5.44
C ALA A 143 6.47 -11.20 5.77
N ARG A 144 7.00 -12.42 5.51
CA ARG A 144 8.42 -12.75 5.73
C ARG A 144 9.35 -11.85 4.92
N TRP A 145 9.04 -11.59 3.66
CA TRP A 145 9.84 -10.70 2.82
C TRP A 145 9.78 -9.25 3.29
N LEU A 146 8.59 -8.82 3.70
CA LEU A 146 8.35 -7.42 4.05
C LEU A 146 8.93 -7.03 5.41
N THR A 147 8.94 -7.92 6.41
CA THR A 147 9.39 -7.63 7.77
C THR A 147 10.81 -7.01 7.84
N PRO A 148 11.86 -7.59 7.22
CA PRO A 148 13.19 -6.99 7.26
C PRO A 148 13.25 -5.65 6.52
N ILE A 149 12.47 -5.48 5.46
CA ILE A 149 12.42 -4.24 4.67
C ILE A 149 11.81 -3.12 5.51
N VAL A 150 10.64 -3.33 6.09
CA VAL A 150 9.97 -2.32 6.91
C VAL A 150 10.82 -1.96 8.13
N ARG A 151 11.47 -2.94 8.76
CA ARG A 151 12.39 -2.69 9.89
C ARG A 151 13.56 -1.79 9.47
N ASP A 152 14.17 -2.02 8.32
CA ASP A 152 15.23 -1.19 7.78
C ASP A 152 14.73 0.23 7.47
N LEU A 153 13.61 0.35 6.75
CA LEU A 153 13.05 1.65 6.35
C LEU A 153 12.65 2.53 7.55
N ILE A 154 12.07 1.94 8.58
CA ILE A 154 11.70 2.66 9.82
C ILE A 154 12.95 3.14 10.58
N SER A 155 14.07 2.42 10.48
CA SER A 155 15.32 2.81 11.14
C SER A 155 16.03 4.00 10.48
N ARG A 156 15.65 4.33 9.25
CA ARG A 156 16.26 5.44 8.47
C ARG A 156 15.70 6.79 8.90
N PRO A 157 16.50 7.86 8.87
CA PRO A 157 15.99 9.21 9.06
C PRO A 157 14.91 9.54 8.05
N TRP A 158 13.76 10.01 8.52
CA TRP A 158 12.68 10.46 7.64
C TRP A 158 12.89 11.90 7.17
N THR A 159 12.67 12.14 5.90
CA THR A 159 12.63 13.49 5.32
C THR A 159 11.16 13.91 5.16
N PRO A 160 10.71 15.04 5.76
CA PRO A 160 9.34 15.54 5.58
C PRO A 160 8.96 15.66 4.10
N GLY A 161 7.71 15.31 3.80
CA GLY A 161 7.21 15.29 2.42
C GLY A 161 7.59 14.05 1.61
N THR A 162 8.18 13.02 2.25
CA THR A 162 8.53 11.76 1.59
C THR A 162 7.88 10.55 2.24
N PHE A 163 7.73 9.47 1.45
CA PHE A 163 7.31 8.16 1.94
C PHE A 163 7.93 7.05 1.10
N TRP A 164 7.92 5.84 1.63
CA TRP A 164 8.38 4.66 0.90
C TRP A 164 7.22 3.93 0.22
N ASN A 165 7.45 3.48 -1.02
CA ASN A 165 6.55 2.62 -1.77
C ASN A 165 7.26 1.30 -2.03
N VAL A 166 6.73 0.20 -1.51
CA VAL A 166 7.30 -1.15 -1.60
C VAL A 166 6.36 -2.04 -2.40
N ASN A 167 6.86 -2.67 -3.46
CA ASN A 167 6.12 -3.64 -4.23
C ASN A 167 6.79 -5.01 -4.20
N LEU A 168 6.05 -6.01 -3.77
CA LEU A 168 6.46 -7.41 -3.79
C LEU A 168 6.12 -8.02 -5.15
N PRO A 169 7.02 -8.79 -5.77
CA PRO A 169 6.75 -9.45 -7.05
C PRO A 169 5.90 -10.70 -6.86
N HIS A 170 5.19 -11.11 -7.90
CA HIS A 170 4.52 -12.40 -7.94
C HIS A 170 5.40 -13.44 -8.64
N VAL A 171 6.06 -14.26 -7.88
CA VAL A 171 6.93 -15.35 -8.35
C VAL A 171 6.37 -16.71 -7.92
N ALA A 172 6.73 -17.76 -8.64
CA ALA A 172 6.29 -19.13 -8.33
C ALA A 172 6.62 -19.52 -6.88
N ALA A 173 5.80 -20.38 -6.27
CA ALA A 173 6.01 -20.82 -4.89
C ALA A 173 7.38 -21.46 -4.66
N THR A 174 7.93 -22.12 -5.69
CA THR A 174 9.25 -22.78 -5.67
C THR A 174 10.42 -21.88 -6.00
N ALA A 175 10.17 -20.62 -6.38
CA ALA A 175 11.26 -19.68 -6.70
C ALA A 175 12.03 -19.29 -5.45
N ALA A 176 13.31 -18.95 -5.63
CA ALA A 176 14.13 -18.34 -4.59
C ALA A 176 13.53 -17.02 -4.10
N ASP A 177 13.92 -16.56 -2.91
CA ASP A 177 13.47 -15.28 -2.40
C ASP A 177 13.96 -14.14 -3.30
N PRO A 178 13.10 -13.16 -3.62
CA PRO A 178 13.42 -12.06 -4.50
C PRO A 178 14.53 -11.16 -3.97
N GLN A 179 15.33 -10.61 -4.88
CA GLN A 179 16.26 -9.54 -4.53
C GLN A 179 15.49 -8.24 -4.20
N ILE A 180 16.02 -7.46 -3.27
CA ILE A 180 15.50 -6.12 -2.94
C ILE A 180 16.25 -5.10 -3.79
N VAL A 181 15.52 -4.30 -4.58
CA VAL A 181 16.07 -3.28 -5.46
C VAL A 181 15.50 -1.91 -5.10
N TYR A 182 16.40 -0.98 -4.77
CA TYR A 182 16.05 0.43 -4.61
C TYR A 182 16.08 1.09 -5.98
N CYS A 183 14.94 1.61 -6.44
CA CYS A 183 14.80 2.19 -7.77
C CYS A 183 13.77 3.32 -7.80
N ASP A 184 13.83 4.13 -8.86
CA ASP A 184 12.86 5.18 -9.09
C ASP A 184 11.54 4.62 -9.64
N LEU A 185 10.45 5.40 -9.46
CA LEU A 185 9.18 5.12 -10.11
C LEU A 185 9.33 5.22 -11.63
N ASP A 186 8.65 4.34 -12.34
CA ASP A 186 8.58 4.38 -13.80
C ASP A 186 7.85 5.65 -14.29
N PRO A 187 8.51 6.51 -15.08
CA PRO A 187 7.91 7.74 -15.59
C PRO A 187 7.06 7.54 -16.84
N SER A 188 6.97 6.31 -17.37
CA SER A 188 6.23 6.04 -18.60
C SER A 188 4.75 6.35 -18.44
N PRO A 189 4.12 7.00 -19.45
CA PRO A 189 2.71 7.28 -19.39
C PRO A 189 1.87 6.01 -19.50
N LEU A 190 0.73 5.98 -18.79
CA LEU A 190 -0.22 4.89 -18.91
C LEU A 190 -0.87 4.89 -20.31
N GLN A 191 -0.96 3.70 -20.89
CA GLN A 191 -1.63 3.53 -22.17
C GLN A 191 -3.15 3.56 -21.99
N LEU A 192 -3.81 4.48 -22.67
CA LEU A 192 -5.26 4.55 -22.72
C LEU A 192 -5.75 3.78 -23.97
N ARG A 193 -6.31 2.61 -23.76
CA ARG A 193 -6.93 1.81 -24.82
C ARG A 193 -8.37 1.52 -24.43
N TYR A 194 -9.28 1.88 -25.34
CA TYR A 194 -10.70 1.57 -25.22
C TYR A 194 -11.18 0.84 -26.47
N ARG A 195 -12.06 -0.13 -26.29
CA ARG A 195 -12.87 -0.72 -27.35
C ARG A 195 -14.25 -0.07 -27.27
N SER A 196 -14.72 0.46 -28.39
CA SER A 196 -16.07 1.02 -28.49
C SER A 196 -16.99 0.03 -29.18
N GLU A 197 -18.19 -0.19 -28.58
CA GLU A 197 -19.23 -1.04 -29.11
C GLU A 197 -20.59 -0.48 -28.70
N GLY A 198 -21.49 -0.23 -29.66
CA GLY A 198 -22.84 0.27 -29.39
C GLY A 198 -22.91 1.63 -28.66
N GLY A 199 -21.87 2.46 -28.75
CA GLY A 199 -21.78 3.75 -28.03
C GLY A 199 -21.18 3.63 -26.62
N GLU A 200 -20.87 2.43 -26.15
CA GLU A 200 -20.16 2.17 -24.90
C GLU A 200 -18.66 2.07 -25.12
N TYR A 201 -17.86 2.43 -24.10
CA TYR A 201 -16.40 2.36 -24.12
C TYR A 201 -15.91 1.42 -23.02
N HIS A 202 -15.25 0.34 -23.41
CA HIS A 202 -14.70 -0.65 -22.52
C HIS A 202 -13.17 -0.50 -22.46
N TYR A 203 -12.62 -0.36 -21.25
CA TYR A 203 -11.17 -0.30 -21.10
C TYR A 203 -10.51 -1.62 -21.55
N ALA A 204 -9.53 -1.51 -22.43
CA ALA A 204 -8.84 -2.62 -23.06
C ALA A 204 -7.31 -2.54 -22.91
N GLY A 205 -6.82 -1.83 -21.90
CA GLY A 205 -5.40 -1.76 -21.59
C GLY A 205 -4.89 -3.07 -20.98
N ASP A 206 -3.69 -3.47 -21.36
CA ASP A 206 -3.00 -4.61 -20.74
C ASP A 206 -1.95 -4.07 -19.74
N TYR A 207 -2.24 -4.24 -18.44
CA TYR A 207 -1.37 -3.79 -17.37
C TYR A 207 0.03 -4.40 -17.44
N HIS A 208 0.15 -5.67 -17.85
CA HIS A 208 1.39 -6.41 -17.86
C HIS A 208 2.29 -6.07 -19.07
N GLN A 209 1.70 -5.52 -20.13
CA GLN A 209 2.41 -5.10 -21.35
C GLN A 209 2.61 -3.59 -21.45
N ARG A 210 2.41 -2.87 -20.35
CA ARG A 210 2.65 -1.42 -20.34
C ARG A 210 4.11 -1.08 -20.64
N PRO A 211 4.39 0.04 -21.34
CA PRO A 211 5.75 0.55 -21.51
C PRO A 211 6.41 0.76 -20.13
N ARG A 212 7.69 0.55 -20.10
CA ARG A 212 8.49 0.73 -18.88
C ARG A 212 9.94 1.04 -19.22
N VAL A 213 10.56 1.83 -18.37
CA VAL A 213 11.98 2.17 -18.46
C VAL A 213 12.79 1.06 -17.79
N PRO A 214 13.86 0.55 -18.44
CA PRO A 214 14.75 -0.42 -17.82
C PRO A 214 15.29 0.09 -16.47
N GLY A 215 15.23 -0.76 -15.45
CA GLY A 215 15.68 -0.45 -14.10
C GLY A 215 14.67 0.30 -13.21
N SER A 216 13.53 0.71 -13.74
CA SER A 216 12.45 1.31 -12.95
C SER A 216 11.74 0.29 -12.07
N ASP A 217 10.87 0.76 -11.15
CA ASP A 217 10.08 -0.09 -10.27
C ASP A 217 9.18 -1.07 -11.03
N VAL A 218 8.56 -0.64 -12.13
CA VAL A 218 7.75 -1.51 -12.99
C VAL A 218 8.62 -2.62 -13.60
N ASP A 219 9.76 -2.24 -14.17
CA ASP A 219 10.65 -3.20 -14.85
C ASP A 219 11.21 -4.23 -13.85
N GLN A 220 11.74 -3.78 -12.73
CA GLN A 220 12.33 -4.64 -11.71
C GLN A 220 11.28 -5.57 -11.05
N CYS A 221 10.11 -5.04 -10.71
CA CYS A 221 9.05 -5.84 -10.09
C CYS A 221 8.52 -6.92 -11.05
N PHE A 222 8.37 -6.59 -12.34
CA PHE A 222 7.92 -7.54 -13.35
C PHE A 222 8.97 -8.63 -13.65
N GLN A 223 10.25 -8.35 -13.40
CA GLN A 223 11.34 -9.31 -13.49
C GLN A 223 11.49 -10.17 -12.22
N GLY A 224 10.71 -9.90 -11.17
CA GLY A 224 10.67 -10.71 -9.97
C GLY A 224 11.49 -10.15 -8.80
N ALA A 225 11.88 -8.89 -8.82
CA ALA A 225 12.51 -8.22 -7.68
C ALA A 225 11.48 -7.55 -6.77
N ILE A 226 11.78 -7.45 -5.48
CA ILE A 226 11.09 -6.53 -4.56
C ILE A 226 11.61 -5.13 -4.83
N THR A 227 10.72 -4.19 -5.13
CA THR A 227 11.10 -2.80 -5.39
C THR A 227 10.81 -1.90 -4.21
N VAL A 228 11.74 -0.99 -3.93
CA VAL A 228 11.63 0.02 -2.87
C VAL A 228 11.92 1.38 -3.49
N SER A 229 10.91 2.24 -3.53
CA SER A 229 11.01 3.57 -4.13
C SER A 229 10.72 4.65 -3.09
N LEU A 230 11.57 5.70 -3.05
CA LEU A 230 11.31 6.88 -2.25
C LEU A 230 10.47 7.87 -3.06
N VAL A 231 9.25 8.12 -2.61
CA VAL A 231 8.32 9.04 -3.26
C VAL A 231 8.35 10.40 -2.56
N ARG A 232 8.39 11.48 -3.34
CA ARG A 232 8.35 12.87 -2.85
C ARG A 232 7.03 13.50 -3.24
N LEU A 233 6.44 14.28 -2.33
CA LEU A 233 5.20 15.01 -2.58
C LEU A 233 5.45 16.38 -3.23
N TYR A 234 6.59 16.99 -2.92
CA TYR A 234 7.02 18.31 -3.40
C TYR A 234 8.55 18.45 -3.33
#